data_415a549b3ac59dbb4363499e78d18172
#
_entry.id   415a549b3ac59dbb4363499e78d18172
#
_cell.length_a   1.000
_cell.length_b   1.000
_cell.length_c   1.000
_cell.angle_alpha   90.00
_cell.angle_beta   90.00
_cell.angle_gamma   90.00
#
_symmetry.space_group_name_H-M   'P 1'
#
loop_
_entity.id
_entity.type
_entity.pdbx_description
1 polymer ?
#
loop_
_entity_poly.entity_id
_entity_poly.type
_entity_poly.pdbx_seq_one_letter_code
_entity_poly.pdbx_strand_id
1 'polypeptide(L)'
;MSLLSSFIPGRFRLRSSLLQWEPAAQIVLKALQACPAVKNVDHNLATGSALVTYSPTQLSLSKAMSAAPLLDRIEGLEGAPRDEGLLAQLDELCNQLLQALS
;
A
#
# COMPACT_ATOMS: atom_id res chain seq x y z
N MET A 1 -13.43 4.75 -5.34
CA MET A 1 -12.54 3.80 -6.04
C MET A 1 -11.63 3.15 -5.01
N SER A 2 -11.47 1.85 -5.06
CA SER A 2 -10.65 1.14 -4.07
C SER A 2 -9.15 1.32 -4.34
N LEU A 3 -8.36 1.53 -3.28
CA LEU A 3 -6.91 1.55 -3.36
C LEU A 3 -6.40 0.23 -3.98
N LEU A 4 -7.00 -0.88 -3.58
CA LEU A 4 -6.69 -2.20 -4.13
C LEU A 4 -7.47 -2.39 -5.44
N SER A 5 -6.77 -2.26 -6.58
CA SER A 5 -7.42 -2.33 -7.89
C SER A 5 -7.48 -3.75 -8.45
N SER A 6 -6.62 -4.65 -7.98
CA SER A 6 -6.58 -6.04 -8.44
C SER A 6 -5.96 -6.91 -7.35
N PHE A 7 -6.51 -8.11 -7.16
CA PHE A 7 -5.97 -9.08 -6.19
C PHE A 7 -6.13 -10.47 -6.77
N ILE A 8 -5.00 -11.14 -6.99
CA ILE A 8 -4.94 -12.54 -7.37
C ILE A 8 -3.88 -13.24 -6.52
N PRO A 9 -3.92 -14.58 -6.35
CA PRO A 9 -2.89 -15.26 -5.57
C PRO A 9 -1.49 -14.96 -6.10
N GLY A 10 -0.62 -14.47 -5.23
CA GLY A 10 0.77 -14.13 -5.58
C GLY A 10 1.00 -12.73 -6.10
N ARG A 11 -0.06 -11.98 -6.45
CA ARG A 11 0.07 -10.60 -6.94
C ARG A 11 -1.13 -9.74 -6.56
N PHE A 12 -0.86 -8.48 -6.24
CA PHE A 12 -1.93 -7.48 -6.14
C PHE A 12 -1.44 -6.13 -6.65
N ARG A 13 -2.38 -5.31 -7.06
CA ARG A 13 -2.10 -3.96 -7.56
C ARG A 13 -2.79 -2.93 -6.70
N LEU A 14 -2.02 -1.95 -6.27
CA LEU A 14 -2.53 -0.76 -5.62
C LEU A 14 -2.57 0.38 -6.63
N ARG A 15 -3.61 1.20 -6.56
CA ARG A 15 -3.73 2.37 -7.42
C ARG A 15 -4.30 3.53 -6.61
N SER A 16 -3.56 4.64 -6.58
CA SER A 16 -3.95 5.80 -5.78
C SER A 16 -3.25 7.05 -6.32
N SER A 17 -3.93 8.19 -6.21
CA SER A 17 -3.32 9.49 -6.51
C SER A 17 -2.15 9.77 -5.57
N LEU A 18 -2.12 9.18 -4.38
CA LEU A 18 -0.98 9.30 -3.46
C LEU A 18 0.29 8.72 -4.07
N LEU A 19 0.18 7.68 -4.87
CA LEU A 19 1.33 7.05 -5.52
C LEU A 19 1.86 7.87 -6.70
N GLN A 20 1.16 8.94 -7.10
CA GLN A 20 1.63 9.91 -8.08
C GLN A 20 2.44 11.03 -7.44
N TRP A 21 2.38 11.16 -6.11
CA TRP A 21 3.16 12.12 -5.34
C TRP A 21 4.36 11.40 -4.75
N GLU A 22 5.55 11.75 -5.22
CA GLU A 22 6.77 10.98 -4.92
C GLU A 22 7.03 10.77 -3.42
N PRO A 23 6.95 11.80 -2.54
CA PRO A 23 7.18 11.57 -1.11
C PRO A 23 6.24 10.54 -0.50
N ALA A 24 4.95 10.58 -0.87
CA ALA A 24 3.97 9.60 -0.40
C ALA A 24 4.24 8.21 -0.99
N ALA A 25 4.58 8.15 -2.27
CA ALA A 25 4.92 6.90 -2.92
C ALA A 25 6.09 6.20 -2.25
N GLN A 26 7.13 6.95 -1.88
CA GLN A 26 8.29 6.40 -1.20
C GLN A 26 7.91 5.78 0.15
N ILE A 27 7.02 6.40 0.90
CA ILE A 27 6.55 5.86 2.18
C ILE A 27 5.85 4.52 1.97
N VAL A 28 4.94 4.45 1.01
CA VAL A 28 4.19 3.23 0.71
C VAL A 28 5.12 2.12 0.22
N LEU A 29 6.01 2.44 -0.72
CA LEU A 29 6.95 1.46 -1.27
C LEU A 29 7.87 0.91 -0.20
N LYS A 30 8.39 1.77 0.67
CA LYS A 30 9.27 1.36 1.76
C LYS A 30 8.56 0.39 2.70
N ALA A 31 7.31 0.67 3.04
CA ALA A 31 6.52 -0.20 3.90
C ALA A 31 6.28 -1.56 3.24
N LEU A 32 5.93 -1.58 1.94
CA LEU A 32 5.71 -2.82 1.22
C LEU A 32 6.99 -3.65 1.13
N GLN A 33 8.13 -3.01 0.84
CA GLN A 33 9.40 -3.70 0.73
C GLN A 33 9.89 -4.24 2.08
N ALA A 34 9.46 -3.65 3.18
CA ALA A 34 9.79 -4.13 4.52
C ALA A 34 8.98 -5.36 4.92
N CYS A 35 7.92 -5.69 4.21
CA CYS A 35 7.10 -6.86 4.50
C CYS A 35 7.82 -8.14 4.02
N PRO A 36 8.05 -9.13 4.91
CA PRO A 36 8.78 -10.35 4.51
C PRO A 36 8.08 -11.15 3.42
N ALA A 37 6.75 -11.05 3.34
CA ALA A 37 5.98 -11.76 2.32
C ALA A 37 6.11 -11.16 0.93
N VAL A 38 6.51 -9.90 0.82
CA VAL A 38 6.63 -9.19 -0.44
C VAL A 38 7.95 -9.54 -1.12
N LYS A 39 7.86 -10.02 -2.36
CA LYS A 39 9.04 -10.40 -3.16
C LYS A 39 9.51 -9.25 -4.05
N ASN A 40 8.56 -8.50 -4.63
CA ASN A 40 8.89 -7.43 -5.57
C ASN A 40 7.77 -6.40 -5.59
N VAL A 41 8.15 -5.14 -5.82
CA VAL A 41 7.21 -4.03 -6.00
C VAL A 41 7.61 -3.28 -7.27
N ASP A 42 6.67 -3.18 -8.19
CA ASP A 42 6.86 -2.47 -9.46
C ASP A 42 5.98 -1.22 -9.45
N HIS A 43 6.59 -0.06 -9.28
CA HIS A 43 5.89 1.21 -9.12
C HIS A 43 5.92 2.02 -10.41
N ASN A 44 4.76 2.59 -10.76
CA ASN A 44 4.64 3.53 -11.88
C ASN A 44 4.08 4.85 -11.36
N LEU A 45 4.96 5.84 -11.25
CA LEU A 45 4.60 7.16 -10.72
C LEU A 45 3.57 7.88 -11.60
N ALA A 46 3.67 7.71 -12.91
CA ALA A 46 2.79 8.39 -13.86
C ALA A 46 1.33 7.95 -13.69
N THR A 47 1.09 6.68 -13.43
CA THR A 47 -0.26 6.13 -13.27
C THR A 47 -0.70 6.05 -11.82
N GLY A 48 0.23 6.22 -10.87
CA GLY A 48 -0.07 6.07 -9.46
C GLY A 48 -0.37 4.62 -9.09
N SER A 49 0.32 3.68 -9.71
CA SER A 49 0.09 2.26 -9.46
C SER A 49 1.34 1.57 -8.94
N ALA A 50 1.12 0.53 -8.15
CA ALA A 50 2.18 -0.34 -7.64
C ALA A 50 1.72 -1.79 -7.75
N LEU A 51 2.45 -2.58 -8.53
CA LEU A 51 2.20 -4.01 -8.66
C LEU A 51 3.11 -4.73 -7.67
N VAL A 52 2.49 -5.45 -6.73
CA VAL A 52 3.20 -6.14 -5.66
C VAL A 52 3.13 -7.65 -5.92
N THR A 53 4.30 -8.27 -5.96
CA THR A 53 4.44 -9.73 -6.04
C THR A 53 4.80 -10.23 -4.64
N TYR A 54 4.04 -11.21 -4.15
CA TYR A 54 4.21 -11.70 -2.78
C TYR A 54 4.10 -13.22 -2.72
N SER A 55 4.50 -13.78 -1.58
CA SER A 55 4.37 -15.22 -1.32
C SER A 55 2.98 -15.52 -0.75
N PRO A 56 2.12 -16.27 -1.47
CA PRO A 56 0.78 -16.60 -0.98
C PRO A 56 0.80 -17.46 0.29
N THR A 57 1.91 -18.15 0.57
CA THR A 57 2.04 -18.95 1.78
C THR A 57 2.36 -18.12 3.01
N GLN A 58 3.01 -16.96 2.84
CA GLN A 58 3.35 -16.06 3.92
C GLN A 58 2.29 -14.99 4.16
N LEU A 59 1.57 -14.61 3.12
CA LEU A 59 0.48 -13.63 3.19
C LEU A 59 -0.83 -14.33 2.84
N SER A 60 -1.58 -14.70 3.86
CA SER A 60 -2.86 -15.36 3.70
C SER A 60 -3.97 -14.37 3.36
N LEU A 61 -5.08 -14.88 2.83
CA LEU A 61 -6.29 -14.08 2.59
C LEU A 61 -6.78 -13.44 3.89
N SER A 62 -6.68 -14.16 5.00
CA SER A 62 -7.08 -13.66 6.32
C SER A 62 -6.30 -12.40 6.70
N LYS A 63 -4.97 -12.39 6.49
CA LYS A 63 -4.14 -11.22 6.75
C LYS A 63 -4.50 -10.07 5.82
N ALA A 64 -4.74 -10.36 4.54
CA ALA A 64 -5.15 -9.35 3.57
C ALA A 64 -6.48 -8.71 3.97
N MET A 65 -7.44 -9.49 4.44
CA MET A 65 -8.72 -8.98 4.91
C MET A 65 -8.57 -8.12 6.18
N SER A 66 -7.66 -8.49 7.06
CA SER A 66 -7.35 -7.70 8.25
C SER A 66 -6.74 -6.34 7.90
N ALA A 67 -6.06 -6.24 6.77
CA ALA A 67 -5.46 -5.01 6.29
C ALA A 67 -6.47 -4.10 5.56
N ALA A 68 -7.61 -4.61 5.14
CA ALA A 68 -8.58 -3.85 4.35
C ALA A 68 -9.01 -2.53 5.01
N PRO A 69 -9.31 -2.46 6.33
CA PRO A 69 -9.67 -1.19 6.96
C PRO A 69 -8.54 -0.15 6.88
N LEU A 70 -7.30 -0.60 6.94
CA LEU A 70 -6.14 0.30 6.82
C LEU A 70 -5.99 0.84 5.40
N LEU A 71 -6.24 0.00 4.40
CA LEU A 71 -6.25 0.43 3.00
C LEU A 71 -7.33 1.48 2.76
N ASP A 72 -8.51 1.31 3.36
CA ASP A 72 -9.59 2.28 3.26
C ASP A 72 -9.20 3.62 3.88
N ARG A 73 -8.50 3.62 4.99
CA ARG A 73 -8.01 4.84 5.64
C ARG A 73 -6.95 5.54 4.78
N ILE A 74 -6.07 4.78 4.17
CA ILE A 74 -5.06 5.33 3.25
C ILE A 74 -5.76 5.96 2.05
N GLU A 75 -6.75 5.28 1.48
CA GLU A 75 -7.54 5.82 0.38
C GLU A 75 -8.21 7.14 0.77
N GLY A 76 -8.69 7.25 2.00
CA GLY A 76 -9.30 8.48 2.52
C GLY A 76 -8.36 9.68 2.53
N LEU A 77 -7.06 9.46 2.51
CA LEU A 77 -6.06 10.53 2.46
C LEU A 77 -5.86 11.11 1.06
N GLU A 78 -6.42 10.49 0.02
CA GLU A 78 -6.24 10.95 -1.36
C GLU A 78 -6.73 12.38 -1.58
N GLY A 79 -7.80 12.76 -0.91
CA GLY A 79 -8.38 14.09 -1.00
C GLY A 79 -7.75 15.13 -0.05
N ALA A 80 -6.81 14.72 0.80
CA ALA A 80 -6.19 15.61 1.77
C ALA A 80 -5.11 16.50 1.12
N PRO A 81 -4.82 17.68 1.71
CA PRO A 81 -3.72 18.52 1.22
C PRO A 81 -2.38 17.78 1.24
N ARG A 82 -1.56 18.01 0.23
CA ARG A 82 -0.23 17.38 0.10
C ARG A 82 0.78 18.13 0.95
N ASP A 83 0.86 17.80 2.24
CA ASP A 83 1.76 18.44 3.19
C ASP A 83 2.43 17.41 4.10
N GLU A 84 3.26 17.90 5.03
CA GLU A 84 3.98 17.03 5.96
C GLU A 84 3.04 16.25 6.90
N GLY A 85 1.92 16.86 7.27
CA GLY A 85 0.92 16.21 8.10
C GLY A 85 0.34 14.97 7.41
N LEU A 86 0.09 15.07 6.10
CA LEU A 86 -0.37 13.95 5.31
C LEU A 86 0.68 12.83 5.29
N LEU A 87 1.95 13.19 5.11
CA LEU A 87 3.03 12.21 5.09
C LEU A 87 3.16 11.49 6.43
N ALA A 88 3.00 12.22 7.54
CA ALA A 88 3.04 11.63 8.88
C ALA A 88 1.89 10.64 9.09
N GLN A 89 0.68 10.99 8.66
CA GLN A 89 -0.48 10.10 8.75
C GLN A 89 -0.30 8.86 7.87
N LEU A 90 0.21 9.04 6.67
CA LEU A 90 0.45 7.94 5.75
C LEU A 90 1.51 6.98 6.30
N ASP A 91 2.59 7.51 6.87
CA ASP A 91 3.64 6.69 7.49
C ASP A 91 3.08 5.85 8.63
N GLU A 92 2.26 6.45 9.49
CA GLU A 92 1.61 5.75 10.59
C GLU A 92 0.71 4.61 10.09
N LEU A 93 -0.13 4.90 9.09
CA LEU A 93 -1.01 3.88 8.51
C LEU A 93 -0.23 2.78 7.83
N CYS A 94 0.86 3.11 7.14
CA CYS A 94 1.71 2.12 6.50
C CYS A 94 2.42 1.23 7.52
N ASN A 95 2.83 1.77 8.67
CA ASN A 95 3.40 0.97 9.75
C ASN A 95 2.37 -0.01 10.31
N GLN A 96 1.13 0.44 10.51
CA GLN A 96 0.04 -0.44 10.95
C GLN A 96 -0.25 -1.52 9.91
N LEU A 97 -0.24 -1.14 8.63
CA LEU A 97 -0.45 -2.08 7.52
C LEU A 97 0.64 -3.16 7.52
N LEU A 98 1.89 -2.76 7.69
CA LEU A 98 3.01 -3.70 7.74
C LEU A 98 2.85 -4.69 8.89
N GLN A 99 2.42 -4.22 10.06
CA GLN A 99 2.15 -5.09 11.20
C GLN A 99 1.01 -6.06 10.93
N ALA A 100 -0.04 -5.61 10.25
CA ALA A 100 -1.18 -6.46 9.92
C ALA A 100 -0.82 -7.55 8.91
N LEU A 101 0.14 -7.28 8.02
CA LEU A 101 0.57 -8.22 7.00
C LEU A 101 1.72 -9.13 7.45
N SER A 102 2.30 -8.86 8.59
CA SER A 102 3.45 -9.62 9.12
C SER A 102 3.07 -10.94 9.82
#